data_cfa4de76020e6914492dea80af233f74
#
_entry.id   cfa4de76020e6914492dea80af233f74
#
_cell.length_a   1.000
_cell.length_b   1.000
_cell.length_c   1.000
_cell.angle_alpha   90.00
_cell.angle_beta   90.00
_cell.angle_gamma   90.00
#
_symmetry.space_group_name_H-M   'P 1'
#
loop_
_entity.id
_entity.type
_entity.pdbx_description
1 polymer ?
#
loop_
_entity_poly.entity_id
_entity_poly.type
_entity_poly.pdbx_seq_one_letter_code
_entity_poly.pdbx_strand_id
1 'polypeptide(L)'
;WRGLLAQHTDLEALRAHLNAGPVTFYCGYDPTAPSLHHGHLVQLIVMRHLQLAGHRPLALVGGATGQIGDPRQSGERQLQSTEVVRGWAERLRAQISQFLDFEGPAAAQMVNNLDWTQEMSAIDLLRTIGKYFRVGTMLNKDIVARRIASDEGISYTEFSYQVLQANDFLELYRRNGCTLETGGNDQWGNMVGGVDLIR
;
A
#
# COMPACT_ATOMS: atom_id res chain seq x y z
N TRP A 1 -6.49 20.84 9.40
CA TRP A 1 -7.04 22.19 9.11
C TRP A 1 -6.84 22.61 7.65
N ARG A 2 -5.94 21.96 6.93
CA ARG A 2 -5.71 22.20 5.48
C ARG A 2 -6.61 21.35 4.57
N GLY A 3 -7.48 20.49 5.13
CA GLY A 3 -8.37 19.61 4.35
C GLY A 3 -7.64 18.47 3.63
N LEU A 4 -6.43 18.11 4.06
CA LEU A 4 -5.66 17.01 3.45
C LEU A 4 -6.04 15.63 4.00
N LEU A 5 -6.71 15.56 5.15
CA LEU A 5 -7.22 14.33 5.73
C LEU A 5 -8.64 14.08 5.20
N ALA A 6 -8.77 13.15 4.26
CA ALA A 6 -10.05 12.82 3.62
C ALA A 6 -10.84 11.76 4.41
N GLN A 7 -10.17 10.70 4.84
CA GLN A 7 -10.76 9.57 5.57
C GLN A 7 -9.82 9.07 6.67
N HIS A 8 -10.37 8.47 7.70
CA HIS A 8 -9.64 7.85 8.82
C HIS A 8 -10.52 6.78 9.48
N THR A 9 -9.90 5.81 10.13
CA THR A 9 -10.63 4.77 10.89
C THR A 9 -11.21 5.31 12.19
N ASP A 10 -10.37 6.00 13.00
CA ASP A 10 -10.75 6.67 14.24
C ASP A 10 -9.71 7.78 14.51
N LEU A 11 -10.14 9.04 14.40
CA LEU A 11 -9.23 10.19 14.51
C LEU A 11 -8.72 10.40 15.94
N GLU A 12 -9.56 10.19 16.94
CA GLU A 12 -9.17 10.39 18.34
C GLU A 12 -8.22 9.29 18.81
N ALA A 13 -8.50 8.03 18.45
CA ALA A 13 -7.59 6.92 18.70
C ALA A 13 -6.24 7.11 17.98
N LEU A 14 -6.26 7.56 16.72
CA LEU A 14 -5.03 7.88 15.96
C LEU A 14 -4.22 8.99 16.64
N ARG A 15 -4.88 10.06 17.08
CA ARG A 15 -4.24 11.15 17.81
C ARG A 15 -3.59 10.68 19.12
N ALA A 16 -4.31 9.88 19.89
CA ALA A 16 -3.80 9.30 21.12
C ALA A 16 -2.59 8.39 20.86
N HIS A 17 -2.68 7.55 19.83
CA HIS A 17 -1.60 6.62 19.42
C HIS A 17 -0.32 7.36 19.01
N LEU A 18 -0.43 8.39 18.16
CA LEU A 18 0.71 9.19 17.73
C LEU A 18 1.35 9.99 18.88
N ASN A 19 0.57 10.44 19.86
CA ASN A 19 1.08 11.18 21.03
C ASN A 19 1.68 10.27 22.11
N ALA A 20 1.38 8.97 22.10
CA ALA A 20 1.90 8.01 23.09
C ALA A 20 3.38 7.65 22.89
N GLY A 21 3.94 7.86 21.71
CA GLY A 21 5.34 7.57 21.40
C GLY A 21 5.58 7.32 19.91
N PRO A 22 6.80 6.88 19.53
CA PRO A 22 7.14 6.60 18.15
C PRO A 22 6.28 5.49 17.56
N VAL A 23 5.61 5.77 16.44
CA VAL A 23 4.77 4.83 15.69
C VAL A 23 5.50 4.42 14.42
N THR A 24 5.53 3.14 14.11
CA THR A 24 5.94 2.64 12.80
C THR A 24 4.73 2.68 11.87
N PHE A 25 4.89 3.34 10.74
CA PHE A 25 3.82 3.53 9.74
C PHE A 25 4.35 3.32 8.32
N TYR A 26 3.47 3.04 7.37
CA TYR A 26 3.90 2.85 5.98
C TYR A 26 3.04 3.60 4.96
N CYS A 27 3.63 3.77 3.78
CA CYS A 27 2.95 4.13 2.55
C CYS A 27 3.54 3.31 1.39
N GLY A 28 2.67 2.79 0.52
CA GLY A 28 3.03 1.96 -0.63
C GLY A 28 3.23 2.76 -1.91
N TYR A 29 4.19 2.32 -2.73
CA TYR A 29 4.54 2.91 -4.03
C TYR A 29 4.75 1.80 -5.05
N ASP A 30 3.77 1.58 -5.92
CA ASP A 30 3.88 0.58 -6.99
C ASP A 30 4.74 1.09 -8.16
N PRO A 31 5.72 0.31 -8.61
CA PRO A 31 6.55 0.65 -9.77
C PRO A 31 5.78 0.39 -11.08
N THR A 32 4.74 1.18 -11.32
CA THR A 32 3.91 1.12 -12.53
C THR A 32 4.36 2.10 -13.62
N ALA A 33 5.40 2.87 -13.35
CA ALA A 33 6.06 3.82 -14.24
C ALA A 33 7.51 4.03 -13.79
N PRO A 34 8.39 4.58 -14.68
CA PRO A 34 9.80 4.78 -14.34
C PRO A 34 10.08 5.90 -13.32
N SER A 35 9.06 6.65 -12.90
CA SER A 35 9.17 7.73 -11.91
C SER A 35 7.89 7.93 -11.13
N LEU A 36 8.04 8.50 -9.92
CA LEU A 36 6.95 9.02 -9.12
C LEU A 36 6.35 10.28 -9.78
N HIS A 37 5.11 10.60 -9.43
CA HIS A 37 4.41 11.80 -9.84
C HIS A 37 3.96 12.63 -8.61
N HIS A 38 3.33 13.80 -8.86
CA HIS A 38 2.94 14.73 -7.80
C HIS A 38 2.01 14.12 -6.73
N GLY A 39 1.17 13.15 -7.08
CA GLY A 39 0.34 12.45 -6.10
C GLY A 39 1.17 11.66 -5.07
N HIS A 40 2.25 11.00 -5.53
CA HIS A 40 3.20 10.34 -4.64
C HIS A 40 3.99 11.34 -3.79
N LEU A 41 4.33 12.52 -4.35
CA LEU A 41 5.03 13.56 -3.61
C LEU A 41 4.23 14.05 -2.40
N VAL A 42 2.91 14.18 -2.52
CA VAL A 42 2.04 14.53 -1.37
C VAL A 42 2.19 13.50 -0.25
N GLN A 43 2.19 12.20 -0.58
CA GLN A 43 2.37 11.14 0.42
C GLN A 43 3.78 11.17 1.05
N LEU A 44 4.83 11.40 0.26
CA LEU A 44 6.20 11.54 0.77
C LEU A 44 6.35 12.72 1.73
N ILE A 45 5.69 13.85 1.43
CA ILE A 45 5.66 15.02 2.33
C ILE A 45 4.96 14.66 3.64
N VAL A 46 3.83 13.92 3.61
CA VAL A 46 3.15 13.45 4.83
C VAL A 46 4.07 12.51 5.61
N MET A 47 4.73 11.56 4.96
CA MET A 47 5.69 10.67 5.61
C MET A 47 6.83 11.44 6.26
N ARG A 48 7.37 12.45 5.56
CA ARG A 48 8.43 13.31 6.11
C ARG A 48 7.97 14.08 7.33
N HIS A 49 6.76 14.63 7.34
CA HIS A 49 6.22 15.33 8.51
C HIS A 49 6.06 14.42 9.73
N LEU A 50 5.56 13.19 9.53
CA LEU A 50 5.47 12.20 10.60
C LEU A 50 6.86 11.77 11.09
N GLN A 51 7.83 11.61 10.18
CA GLN A 51 9.21 11.31 10.54
C GLN A 51 9.84 12.42 11.39
N LEU A 52 9.65 13.70 11.01
CA LEU A 52 10.12 14.86 11.79
C LEU A 52 9.44 14.95 13.16
N ALA A 53 8.26 14.38 13.32
CA ALA A 53 7.57 14.25 14.61
C ALA A 53 8.08 13.04 15.45
N GLY A 54 9.04 12.28 14.93
CA GLY A 54 9.66 11.15 15.64
C GLY A 54 9.07 9.76 15.31
N HIS A 55 8.17 9.66 14.35
CA HIS A 55 7.60 8.39 13.90
C HIS A 55 8.49 7.74 12.83
N ARG A 56 8.41 6.41 12.68
CA ARG A 56 9.29 5.60 11.84
C ARG A 56 8.62 5.21 10.52
N PRO A 57 8.96 5.84 9.38
CA PRO A 57 8.37 5.52 8.10
C PRO A 57 8.93 4.25 7.48
N LEU A 58 8.04 3.39 6.96
CA LEU A 58 8.36 2.31 6.04
C LEU A 58 7.89 2.73 4.64
N ALA A 59 8.82 2.93 3.73
CA ALA A 59 8.49 3.17 2.32
C ALA A 59 8.41 1.82 1.61
N LEU A 60 7.19 1.35 1.34
CA LEU A 60 6.96 0.07 0.67
C LEU A 60 7.04 0.25 -0.84
N VAL A 61 7.97 -0.44 -1.47
CA VAL A 61 8.00 -0.58 -2.93
C VAL A 61 7.25 -1.84 -3.32
N GLY A 62 6.24 -1.69 -4.17
CA GLY A 62 5.37 -2.76 -4.63
C GLY A 62 6.02 -3.65 -5.68
N GLY A 63 7.09 -4.39 -5.34
CA GLY A 63 7.76 -5.30 -6.28
C GLY A 63 6.89 -6.47 -6.72
N ALA A 64 5.93 -6.91 -5.89
CA ALA A 64 4.92 -7.91 -6.25
C ALA A 64 3.67 -7.25 -6.82
N THR A 65 3.08 -6.30 -6.11
CA THR A 65 1.85 -5.62 -6.51
C THR A 65 2.01 -4.82 -7.81
N GLY A 66 3.18 -4.25 -8.07
CA GLY A 66 3.51 -3.58 -9.33
C GLY A 66 3.52 -4.50 -10.57
N GLN A 67 3.65 -5.83 -10.37
CA GLN A 67 3.52 -6.80 -11.46
C GLN A 67 2.05 -7.14 -11.77
N ILE A 68 1.14 -6.87 -10.85
CA ILE A 68 -0.31 -7.09 -10.97
C ILE A 68 -1.01 -5.80 -11.40
N GLY A 69 -0.81 -4.74 -10.65
CA GLY A 69 -1.38 -3.42 -10.83
C GLY A 69 -2.76 -3.25 -10.20
N ASP A 70 -2.90 -2.17 -9.43
CA ASP A 70 -4.19 -1.76 -8.84
C ASP A 70 -5.22 -1.43 -9.94
N PRO A 71 -6.48 -1.88 -9.83
CA PRO A 71 -7.53 -1.57 -10.80
C PRO A 71 -7.68 -0.08 -11.10
N ARG A 72 -7.76 0.29 -12.39
CA ARG A 72 -8.00 1.66 -12.84
C ARG A 72 -9.45 1.87 -13.24
N GLN A 73 -9.86 3.13 -13.31
CA GLN A 73 -11.20 3.49 -13.80
C GLN A 73 -11.41 3.13 -15.27
N SER A 74 -10.34 3.14 -16.07
CA SER A 74 -10.39 2.86 -17.51
C SER A 74 -9.37 1.76 -17.86
N GLY A 75 -9.86 0.65 -18.36
CA GLY A 75 -9.07 -0.41 -18.97
C GLY A 75 -8.15 -1.19 -18.01
N GLU A 76 -7.81 -2.39 -18.40
CA GLU A 76 -6.83 -3.22 -17.70
C GLU A 76 -5.41 -2.69 -17.90
N ARG A 77 -4.54 -2.85 -16.88
CA ARG A 77 -3.13 -2.50 -17.02
C ARG A 77 -2.43 -3.50 -17.92
N GLN A 78 -1.60 -3.00 -18.82
CA GLN A 78 -0.67 -3.83 -19.55
C GLN A 78 0.42 -4.31 -18.59
N LEU A 79 0.51 -5.61 -18.36
CA LEU A 79 1.53 -6.20 -17.50
C LEU A 79 2.92 -5.99 -18.11
N GLN A 80 3.84 -5.49 -17.31
CA GLN A 80 5.23 -5.32 -17.70
C GLN A 80 6.05 -6.56 -17.32
N SER A 81 7.20 -6.76 -17.97
CA SER A 81 8.09 -7.84 -17.57
C SER A 81 8.66 -7.60 -16.16
N THR A 82 9.00 -8.69 -15.47
CA THR A 82 9.59 -8.63 -14.13
C THR A 82 10.86 -7.76 -14.08
N GLU A 83 11.68 -7.79 -15.16
CA GLU A 83 12.90 -7.00 -15.28
C GLU A 83 12.59 -5.49 -15.35
N VAL A 84 11.56 -5.10 -16.10
CA VAL A 84 11.11 -3.70 -16.20
C VAL A 84 10.61 -3.21 -14.85
N VAL A 85 9.75 -3.98 -14.18
CA VAL A 85 9.22 -3.65 -12.85
C VAL A 85 10.34 -3.51 -11.83
N ARG A 86 11.32 -4.43 -11.84
CA ARG A 86 12.51 -4.36 -10.97
C ARG A 86 13.33 -3.09 -11.23
N GLY A 87 13.58 -2.76 -12.49
CA GLY A 87 14.30 -1.53 -12.85
C GLY A 87 13.57 -0.26 -12.44
N TRP A 88 12.24 -0.24 -12.50
CA TRP A 88 11.45 0.88 -11.99
C TRP A 88 11.45 0.94 -10.46
N ALA A 89 11.36 -0.21 -9.79
CA ALA A 89 11.44 -0.28 -8.33
C ALA A 89 12.73 0.38 -7.79
N GLU A 90 13.88 0.11 -8.42
CA GLU A 90 15.15 0.75 -8.04
C GLU A 90 15.15 2.27 -8.27
N ARG A 91 14.53 2.74 -9.36
CA ARG A 91 14.37 4.18 -9.61
C ARG A 91 13.47 4.86 -8.58
N LEU A 92 12.37 4.22 -8.20
CA LEU A 92 11.48 4.71 -7.15
C LEU A 92 12.21 4.80 -5.80
N ARG A 93 12.98 3.76 -5.44
CA ARG A 93 13.82 3.78 -4.22
C ARG A 93 14.75 4.99 -4.20
N ALA A 94 15.47 5.25 -5.29
CA ALA A 94 16.37 6.38 -5.41
C ALA A 94 15.63 7.74 -5.28
N GLN A 95 14.41 7.85 -5.79
CA GLN A 95 13.61 9.06 -5.67
C GLN A 95 13.09 9.24 -4.24
N ILE A 96 12.52 8.21 -3.62
CA ILE A 96 12.00 8.23 -2.24
C ILE A 96 13.11 8.61 -1.25
N SER A 97 14.33 8.09 -1.47
CA SER A 97 15.49 8.35 -0.61
C SER A 97 15.92 9.82 -0.55
N GLN A 98 15.42 10.67 -1.45
CA GLN A 98 15.67 12.11 -1.42
C GLN A 98 14.75 12.86 -0.42
N PHE A 99 13.67 12.24 0.04
CA PHE A 99 12.66 12.87 0.89
C PHE A 99 12.69 12.40 2.35
N LEU A 100 13.22 11.21 2.61
CA LEU A 100 13.23 10.61 3.94
C LEU A 100 14.66 10.45 4.46
N ASP A 101 14.84 10.55 5.77
CA ASP A 101 16.11 10.24 6.42
C ASP A 101 16.18 8.76 6.75
N PHE A 102 17.31 8.11 6.40
CA PHE A 102 17.55 6.70 6.64
C PHE A 102 18.54 6.47 7.82
N GLU A 103 18.81 7.51 8.59
CA GLU A 103 19.66 7.47 9.77
C GLU A 103 18.95 8.07 10.98
N GLY A 104 19.50 7.82 12.18
CA GLY A 104 18.99 8.37 13.44
C GLY A 104 17.80 7.59 14.04
N PRO A 105 17.18 8.13 15.10
CA PRO A 105 16.18 7.40 15.91
C PRO A 105 14.84 7.18 15.19
N ALA A 106 14.50 8.01 14.20
CA ALA A 106 13.32 7.91 13.36
C ALA A 106 13.68 7.48 11.92
N ALA A 107 14.77 6.73 11.76
CA ALA A 107 15.24 6.28 10.45
C ALA A 107 14.12 5.60 9.65
N ALA A 108 13.99 5.99 8.39
CA ALA A 108 13.13 5.33 7.43
C ALA A 108 13.70 3.95 7.05
N GLN A 109 12.83 3.05 6.61
CA GLN A 109 13.24 1.79 6.00
C GLN A 109 12.57 1.63 4.64
N MET A 110 13.34 1.16 3.66
CA MET A 110 12.78 0.71 2.39
C MET A 110 12.45 -0.77 2.53
N VAL A 111 11.21 -1.12 2.22
CA VAL A 111 10.73 -2.50 2.23
C VAL A 111 10.14 -2.85 0.87
N ASN A 112 10.13 -4.13 0.52
CA ASN A 112 9.61 -4.61 -0.76
C ASN A 112 8.65 -5.76 -0.52
N ASN A 113 7.41 -5.65 -0.98
CA ASN A 113 6.42 -6.71 -0.78
C ASN A 113 6.73 -8.01 -1.56
N LEU A 114 7.67 -7.98 -2.49
CA LEU A 114 8.17 -9.18 -3.13
C LEU A 114 8.85 -10.13 -2.12
N ASP A 115 9.45 -9.58 -1.06
CA ASP A 115 10.21 -10.36 -0.05
C ASP A 115 9.35 -11.38 0.71
N TRP A 116 8.04 -11.15 0.81
CA TRP A 116 7.10 -12.09 1.43
C TRP A 116 6.12 -12.71 0.45
N THR A 117 5.84 -12.05 -0.66
CA THR A 117 4.84 -12.54 -1.61
C THR A 117 5.39 -13.65 -2.50
N GLN A 118 6.65 -13.57 -2.92
CA GLN A 118 7.26 -14.58 -3.81
C GLN A 118 7.42 -15.95 -3.17
N GLU A 119 7.53 -16.01 -1.84
CA GLU A 119 7.66 -17.25 -1.08
C GLU A 119 6.30 -17.91 -0.78
N MET A 120 5.21 -17.16 -0.93
CA MET A 120 3.86 -17.62 -0.64
C MET A 120 3.29 -18.40 -1.83
N SER A 121 2.94 -19.66 -1.61
CA SER A 121 2.24 -20.42 -2.64
C SER A 121 0.82 -19.92 -2.85
N ALA A 122 0.23 -20.14 -4.04
CA ALA A 122 -1.16 -19.80 -4.31
C ALA A 122 -2.12 -20.49 -3.31
N ILE A 123 -1.81 -21.70 -2.88
CA ILE A 123 -2.61 -22.42 -1.88
C ILE A 123 -2.50 -21.76 -0.52
N ASP A 124 -1.31 -21.32 -0.10
CA ASP A 124 -1.12 -20.62 1.17
C ASP A 124 -1.84 -19.29 1.17
N LEU A 125 -1.74 -18.49 0.10
CA LEU A 125 -2.48 -17.24 -0.06
C LEU A 125 -3.99 -17.48 0.13
N LEU A 126 -4.56 -18.44 -0.58
CA LEU A 126 -6.00 -18.71 -0.50
C LEU A 126 -6.44 -19.23 0.88
N ARG A 127 -5.66 -20.12 1.49
CA ARG A 127 -6.02 -20.77 2.77
C ARG A 127 -5.80 -19.87 3.97
N THR A 128 -4.75 -19.08 3.97
CA THR A 128 -4.34 -18.29 5.16
C THR A 128 -4.85 -16.86 5.13
N ILE A 129 -4.92 -16.26 3.94
CA ILE A 129 -5.32 -14.86 3.74
C ILE A 129 -6.69 -14.77 3.07
N GLY A 130 -6.87 -15.41 1.92
CA GLY A 130 -8.08 -15.32 1.09
C GLY A 130 -9.38 -15.68 1.83
N LYS A 131 -9.32 -16.60 2.78
CA LYS A 131 -10.48 -17.02 3.60
C LYS A 131 -11.14 -15.88 4.41
N TYR A 132 -10.40 -14.81 4.68
CA TYR A 132 -10.91 -13.64 5.43
C TYR A 132 -11.59 -12.62 4.51
N PHE A 133 -11.42 -12.74 3.20
CA PHE A 133 -12.03 -11.84 2.23
C PHE A 133 -13.39 -12.35 1.77
N ARG A 134 -14.42 -11.52 1.92
CA ARG A 134 -15.76 -11.82 1.43
C ARG A 134 -15.95 -11.22 0.05
N VAL A 135 -16.18 -12.07 -0.95
CA VAL A 135 -16.34 -11.65 -2.35
C VAL A 135 -17.39 -10.54 -2.49
N GLY A 136 -18.54 -10.66 -1.80
CA GLY A 136 -19.56 -9.61 -1.83
C GLY A 136 -19.06 -8.24 -1.36
N THR A 137 -18.22 -8.19 -0.31
CA THR A 137 -17.59 -6.95 0.16
C THR A 137 -16.58 -6.41 -0.86
N MET A 138 -15.80 -7.30 -1.47
CA MET A 138 -14.81 -6.93 -2.49
C MET A 138 -15.47 -6.35 -3.74
N LEU A 139 -16.60 -6.90 -4.16
CA LEU A 139 -17.38 -6.44 -5.34
C LEU A 139 -18.00 -5.06 -5.11
N ASN A 140 -18.29 -4.69 -3.88
CA ASN A 140 -18.93 -3.41 -3.54
C ASN A 140 -17.96 -2.22 -3.51
N LYS A 141 -16.64 -2.42 -3.71
CA LYS A 141 -15.69 -1.31 -3.85
C LYS A 141 -16.00 -0.54 -5.12
N ASP A 142 -16.05 0.79 -5.02
CA ASP A 142 -16.49 1.67 -6.11
C ASP A 142 -15.79 1.39 -7.45
N ILE A 143 -14.46 1.23 -7.42
CA ILE A 143 -13.70 0.98 -8.64
C ILE A 143 -13.99 -0.40 -9.22
N VAL A 144 -14.13 -1.42 -8.37
CA VAL A 144 -14.45 -2.79 -8.78
C VAL A 144 -15.87 -2.84 -9.37
N ALA A 145 -16.85 -2.25 -8.69
CA ALA A 145 -18.24 -2.21 -9.16
C ALA A 145 -18.37 -1.52 -10.54
N ARG A 146 -17.67 -0.39 -10.74
CA ARG A 146 -17.62 0.30 -12.03
C ARG A 146 -17.00 -0.53 -13.15
N ARG A 147 -15.89 -1.23 -12.83
CA ARG A 147 -15.21 -2.09 -13.80
C ARG A 147 -16.05 -3.30 -14.19
N ILE A 148 -16.73 -3.94 -13.24
CA ILE A 148 -17.66 -5.05 -13.53
C ILE A 148 -18.81 -4.59 -14.42
N ALA A 149 -19.29 -3.36 -14.24
CA ALA A 149 -20.37 -2.80 -15.04
C ALA A 149 -19.92 -2.29 -16.41
N SER A 150 -18.62 -2.25 -16.70
CA SER A 150 -18.07 -1.85 -18.01
C SER A 150 -18.01 -3.05 -18.97
N ASP A 151 -17.95 -2.75 -20.28
CA ASP A 151 -17.86 -3.78 -21.33
C ASP A 151 -16.56 -4.62 -21.21
N GLU A 152 -15.49 -4.05 -20.69
CA GLU A 152 -14.19 -4.74 -20.52
C GLU A 152 -14.15 -5.64 -19.28
N GLY A 153 -14.98 -5.34 -18.25
CA GLY A 153 -14.97 -6.06 -16.99
C GLY A 153 -13.69 -5.84 -16.17
N ILE A 154 -13.40 -6.78 -15.28
CA ILE A 154 -12.19 -6.80 -14.45
C ILE A 154 -11.61 -8.21 -14.45
N SER A 155 -10.31 -8.36 -14.68
CA SER A 155 -9.65 -9.66 -14.59
C SER A 155 -9.52 -10.11 -13.13
N TYR A 156 -9.40 -11.42 -12.91
CA TYR A 156 -9.12 -11.96 -11.57
C TYR A 156 -7.80 -11.42 -11.03
N THR A 157 -6.82 -11.17 -11.88
CA THR A 157 -5.53 -10.59 -11.54
C THR A 157 -5.70 -9.22 -10.88
N GLU A 158 -6.36 -8.27 -11.56
CA GLU A 158 -6.65 -6.95 -10.98
C GLU A 158 -7.57 -7.05 -9.75
N PHE A 159 -8.58 -7.91 -9.78
CA PHE A 159 -9.50 -8.12 -8.65
C PHE A 159 -8.79 -8.60 -7.40
N SER A 160 -7.77 -9.46 -7.54
CA SER A 160 -7.01 -10.02 -6.43
C SER A 160 -6.03 -9.03 -5.78
N TYR A 161 -5.71 -7.91 -6.44
CA TYR A 161 -4.79 -6.89 -5.93
C TYR A 161 -5.09 -6.47 -4.49
N GLN A 162 -6.35 -6.24 -4.16
CA GLN A 162 -6.78 -5.83 -2.83
C GLN A 162 -6.42 -6.83 -1.71
N VAL A 163 -6.29 -8.11 -2.04
CA VAL A 163 -5.86 -9.16 -1.09
C VAL A 163 -4.37 -9.04 -0.82
N LEU A 164 -3.57 -8.75 -1.85
CA LEU A 164 -2.12 -8.60 -1.74
C LEU A 164 -1.77 -7.36 -0.91
N GLN A 165 -2.39 -6.21 -1.19
CA GLN A 165 -2.14 -4.99 -0.42
C GLN A 165 -2.57 -5.13 1.04
N ALA A 166 -3.69 -5.79 1.33
CA ALA A 166 -4.09 -6.06 2.69
C ALA A 166 -3.09 -6.98 3.42
N ASN A 167 -2.55 -7.98 2.71
CA ASN A 167 -1.50 -8.85 3.25
C ASN A 167 -0.20 -8.07 3.51
N ASP A 168 0.12 -7.05 2.71
CA ASP A 168 1.27 -6.18 2.94
C ASP A 168 1.18 -5.51 4.31
N PHE A 169 0.01 -4.97 4.69
CA PHE A 169 -0.16 -4.37 6.01
C PHE A 169 0.00 -5.42 7.13
N LEU A 170 -0.57 -6.60 6.97
CA LEU A 170 -0.40 -7.71 7.93
C LEU A 170 1.07 -8.11 8.09
N GLU A 171 1.82 -8.26 7.00
CA GLU A 171 3.22 -8.62 7.05
C GLU A 171 4.08 -7.51 7.68
N LEU A 172 3.82 -6.25 7.36
CA LEU A 172 4.50 -5.12 7.99
C LEU A 172 4.15 -5.00 9.48
N TYR A 173 2.91 -5.30 9.87
CA TYR A 173 2.53 -5.38 11.28
C TYR A 173 3.34 -6.46 12.00
N ARG A 174 3.43 -7.65 11.44
CA ARG A 174 4.15 -8.80 12.03
C ARG A 174 5.67 -8.60 12.08
N ARG A 175 6.25 -8.08 11.01
CA ARG A 175 7.71 -7.99 10.84
C ARG A 175 8.29 -6.71 11.45
N ASN A 176 7.57 -5.60 11.38
CA ASN A 176 8.08 -4.27 11.71
C ASN A 176 7.29 -3.58 12.82
N GLY A 177 6.25 -4.20 13.38
CA GLY A 177 5.36 -3.55 14.34
C GLY A 177 4.64 -2.32 13.74
N CYS A 178 4.36 -2.36 12.43
CA CYS A 178 3.68 -1.28 11.72
C CYS A 178 2.20 -1.23 12.11
N THR A 179 1.74 -0.12 12.67
CA THR A 179 0.37 0.03 13.19
C THR A 179 -0.44 1.12 12.50
N LEU A 180 0.14 1.79 11.49
CA LEU A 180 -0.54 2.85 10.74
C LEU A 180 -0.20 2.74 9.25
N GLU A 181 -1.22 2.81 8.40
CA GLU A 181 -1.10 2.96 6.96
C GLU A 181 -1.55 4.36 6.55
N THR A 182 -0.81 5.00 5.65
CA THR A 182 -1.18 6.25 5.00
C THR A 182 -1.20 6.07 3.49
N GLY A 183 -2.11 6.76 2.81
CA GLY A 183 -2.24 6.62 1.36
C GLY A 183 -3.15 7.67 0.75
N GLY A 184 -3.32 7.63 -0.57
CA GLY A 184 -4.29 8.42 -1.30
C GLY A 184 -5.72 8.02 -0.96
N ASN A 185 -6.67 8.94 -1.12
CA ASN A 185 -8.09 8.68 -0.86
C ASN A 185 -8.66 7.55 -1.73
N ASP A 186 -8.12 7.35 -2.92
CA ASP A 186 -8.43 6.23 -3.82
C ASP A 186 -8.05 4.86 -3.25
N GLN A 187 -7.09 4.82 -2.32
CA GLN A 187 -6.61 3.60 -1.67
C GLN A 187 -7.42 3.19 -0.43
N TRP A 188 -8.39 3.99 0.00
CA TRP A 188 -9.13 3.76 1.24
C TRP A 188 -9.70 2.36 1.38
N GLY A 189 -10.32 1.84 0.33
CA GLY A 189 -10.92 0.50 0.34
C GLY A 189 -9.88 -0.63 0.51
N ASN A 190 -8.66 -0.45 -0.01
CA ASN A 190 -7.58 -1.41 0.17
C ASN A 190 -7.00 -1.31 1.59
N MET A 191 -6.78 -0.09 2.09
CA MET A 191 -6.28 0.17 3.45
C MET A 191 -7.19 -0.44 4.53
N VAL A 192 -8.51 -0.26 4.41
CA VAL A 192 -9.49 -0.87 5.34
C VAL A 192 -9.41 -2.40 5.30
N GLY A 193 -9.22 -2.99 4.12
CA GLY A 193 -9.00 -4.44 3.98
C GLY A 193 -7.80 -4.95 4.80
N GLY A 194 -6.72 -4.18 4.86
CA GLY A 194 -5.54 -4.48 5.69
C GLY A 194 -5.84 -4.38 7.19
N VAL A 195 -6.57 -3.33 7.60
CA VAL A 195 -7.01 -3.16 9.01
C VAL A 195 -7.89 -4.34 9.45
N ASP A 196 -8.84 -4.76 8.61
CA ASP A 196 -9.75 -5.87 8.92
C ASP A 196 -9.01 -7.22 8.99
N LEU A 197 -7.96 -7.39 8.21
CA LEU A 197 -7.14 -8.60 8.21
C LEU A 197 -6.27 -8.72 9.48
N ILE A 198 -5.87 -7.59 10.09
CA ILE A 198 -5.04 -7.56 11.31
C ILE A 198 -5.89 -7.80 12.56
N ARG A 199 -7.15 -7.39 12.56
CA ARG A 199 -8.10 -7.56 13.68
C ARG A 199 -8.51 -9.02 13.87
#